data_b98a555a87e2a020aebbe8e8e9944f51
#
_entry.id   b98a555a87e2a020aebbe8e8e9944f51
#
_cell.length_a   1.000
_cell.length_b   1.000
_cell.length_c   1.000
_cell.angle_alpha   90.00
_cell.angle_beta   90.00
_cell.angle_gamma   90.00
#
_symmetry.space_group_name_H-M   'P 1'
#
loop_
_entity.id
_entity.type
_entity.pdbx_description
1 polymer ?
#
loop_
_entity_poly.entity_id
_entity_poly.type
_entity_poly.pdbx_seq_one_letter_code
_entity_poly.pdbx_strand_id
1 'polypeptide(L)'
;MDPARMIAANMPRLRRNAESLMTDTIRVIRPGGVTVDPKTGAETPGGRTLYEGPGKVQTAGGIASQMSTASGETTNLGGIVPEWSLYLHLPVGVTGLREKDVAVVVASADPDLVGRHLRLVNMQSEKTYATARRWNVQEIPKEE
;
A
#
# COMPACT_ATOMS: atom_id res chain seq x y z
N MET A 1 -28.99 20.48 9.85
CA MET A 1 -27.66 20.06 10.31
C MET A 1 -26.64 20.33 9.22
N ASP A 2 -25.52 20.91 9.59
CA ASP A 2 -24.44 21.17 8.65
C ASP A 2 -23.90 19.88 8.06
N PRO A 3 -23.83 19.74 6.74
CA PRO A 3 -23.30 18.52 6.12
C PRO A 3 -21.88 18.13 6.59
N ALA A 4 -21.03 19.11 6.84
CA ALA A 4 -19.69 18.84 7.33
C ALA A 4 -19.71 18.16 8.71
N ARG A 5 -20.63 18.55 9.56
CA ARG A 5 -20.78 17.92 10.87
C ARG A 5 -21.30 16.50 10.76
N MET A 6 -22.20 16.27 9.80
CA MET A 6 -22.72 14.92 9.55
C MET A 6 -21.61 13.99 9.09
N ILE A 7 -20.78 14.45 8.18
CA ILE A 7 -19.63 13.68 7.69
C ILE A 7 -18.69 13.37 8.84
N ALA A 8 -18.30 14.39 9.60
CA ALA A 8 -17.37 14.22 10.71
C ALA A 8 -17.92 13.25 11.77
N ALA A 9 -19.23 13.31 12.05
CA ALA A 9 -19.84 12.44 13.04
C ALA A 9 -19.87 10.97 12.60
N ASN A 10 -19.93 10.71 11.28
CA ASN A 10 -19.99 9.36 10.75
C ASN A 10 -18.61 8.77 10.46
N MET A 11 -17.57 9.58 10.40
CA MET A 11 -16.23 9.10 10.02
C MET A 11 -15.70 7.98 10.92
N PRO A 12 -15.84 8.04 12.24
CA PRO A 12 -15.32 6.94 13.07
C PRO A 12 -15.92 5.59 12.70
N ARG A 13 -17.20 5.55 12.40
CA ARG A 13 -17.87 4.32 11.99
C ARG A 13 -17.39 3.84 10.63
N LEU A 14 -17.27 4.76 9.67
CA LEU A 14 -16.81 4.42 8.32
C LEU A 14 -15.37 3.93 8.34
N ARG A 15 -14.54 4.54 9.18
CA ARG A 15 -13.16 4.10 9.34
C ARG A 15 -13.07 2.72 9.98
N ARG A 16 -13.88 2.45 10.99
CA ARG A 16 -13.94 1.11 11.58
C ARG A 16 -14.38 0.06 10.57
N ASN A 17 -15.37 0.41 9.72
CA ASN A 17 -15.81 -0.51 8.69
C ASN A 17 -14.69 -0.80 7.67
N ALA A 18 -13.98 0.22 7.25
CA ALA A 18 -12.84 0.04 6.34
C ALA A 18 -11.75 -0.80 6.98
N GLU A 19 -11.43 -0.53 8.23
CA GLU A 19 -10.38 -1.25 8.96
C GLU A 19 -10.77 -2.69 9.24
N SER A 20 -12.05 -3.00 9.35
CA SER A 20 -12.50 -4.37 9.56
C SER A 20 -12.19 -5.29 8.38
N LEU A 21 -11.96 -4.72 7.20
CA LEU A 21 -11.57 -5.47 6.02
C LEU A 21 -10.06 -5.61 5.90
N MET A 22 -9.30 -4.96 6.76
CA MET A 22 -7.84 -5.03 6.77
C MET A 22 -7.40 -6.23 7.61
N THR A 23 -7.48 -7.40 7.00
CA THR A 23 -7.22 -8.66 7.71
C THR A 23 -5.80 -9.16 7.56
N ASP A 24 -5.02 -8.52 6.68
CA ASP A 24 -3.60 -8.85 6.53
C ASP A 24 -2.78 -8.11 7.59
N THR A 25 -1.63 -8.66 7.93
CA THR A 25 -0.66 -7.97 8.78
C THR A 25 0.44 -7.42 7.88
N ILE A 26 0.64 -6.13 7.95
CA ILE A 26 1.58 -5.40 7.10
C ILE A 26 2.65 -4.76 7.98
N ARG A 27 3.90 -4.93 7.58
CA ARG A 27 5.03 -4.22 8.18
C ARG A 27 5.57 -3.24 7.16
N VAL A 28 5.68 -1.97 7.51
CA VAL A 28 6.27 -0.97 6.63
C VAL A 28 7.64 -0.60 7.16
N ILE A 29 8.64 -0.70 6.29
CA ILE A 29 10.03 -0.47 6.63
C ILE A 29 10.53 0.69 5.77
N ARG A 30 11.29 1.58 6.37
CA ARG A 30 12.05 2.59 5.62
C ARG A 30 13.45 2.05 5.45
N PRO A 31 13.85 1.69 4.22
CA PRO A 31 15.20 1.21 3.99
C PRO A 31 16.21 2.29 4.38
N GLY A 32 17.28 1.87 5.04
CA GLY A 32 18.38 2.74 5.42
C GLY A 32 19.65 2.28 4.73
N GLY A 33 20.75 2.96 5.02
CA GLY A 33 22.04 2.56 4.52
C GLY A 33 22.50 1.22 5.10
N VAL A 34 23.65 0.78 4.66
CA VAL A 34 24.24 -0.46 5.14
C VAL A 34 25.00 -0.19 6.44
N THR A 35 24.77 -1.03 7.44
CA THR A 35 25.51 -0.99 8.70
C THR A 35 26.64 -2.01 8.63
N VAL A 36 27.85 -1.57 8.91
CA VAL A 36 29.02 -2.44 8.89
C VAL A 36 29.42 -2.80 10.31
N ASP A 37 29.55 -4.10 10.57
CA ASP A 37 30.05 -4.58 11.86
C ASP A 37 31.55 -4.30 11.92
N PRO A 38 32.02 -3.47 12.88
CA PRO A 38 33.45 -3.15 12.94
C PRO A 38 34.32 -4.33 13.31
N LYS A 39 33.78 -5.41 13.85
CA LYS A 39 34.56 -6.58 14.22
C LYS A 39 34.74 -7.56 13.07
N THR A 40 33.69 -7.74 12.27
CA THR A 40 33.69 -8.77 11.22
C THR A 40 33.71 -8.19 9.82
N GLY A 41 33.44 -6.90 9.67
CA GLY A 41 33.29 -6.29 8.37
C GLY A 41 32.01 -6.70 7.65
N ALA A 42 31.15 -7.45 8.32
CA ALA A 42 29.90 -7.88 7.73
C ALA A 42 28.95 -6.69 7.53
N GLU A 43 28.35 -6.63 6.35
CA GLU A 43 27.39 -5.61 6.01
C GLU A 43 25.98 -6.11 6.32
N THR A 44 25.22 -5.31 7.06
CA THR A 44 23.82 -5.59 7.35
C THR A 44 22.97 -4.49 6.76
N PRO A 45 21.91 -4.83 5.97
CA PRO A 45 21.01 -3.80 5.47
C PRO A 45 20.42 -3.00 6.63
N GLY A 46 20.55 -1.69 6.57
CA GLY A 46 19.93 -0.81 7.53
C GLY A 46 18.47 -0.59 7.20
N GLY A 47 17.75 -0.05 8.16
CA GLY A 47 16.35 0.26 7.99
C GLY A 47 15.65 0.26 9.33
N ARG A 48 14.45 0.83 9.36
CA ARG A 48 13.64 0.81 10.57
C ARG A 48 12.19 0.52 10.21
N THR A 49 11.51 -0.17 11.11
CA THR A 49 10.09 -0.41 10.99
C THR A 49 9.32 0.84 11.39
N LEU A 50 8.47 1.31 10.48
CA LEU A 50 7.63 2.48 10.71
C LEU A 50 6.25 2.09 11.21
N TYR A 51 5.78 0.93 10.81
CA TYR A 51 4.43 0.47 11.13
C TYR A 51 4.40 -1.06 11.08
N GLU A 52 3.64 -1.65 11.95
CA GLU A 52 3.29 -3.08 11.86
C GLU A 52 1.90 -3.24 12.44
N GLY A 53 1.00 -3.77 11.63
CA GLY A 53 -0.39 -3.94 12.05
C GLY A 53 -1.29 -4.24 10.87
N PRO A 54 -2.60 -4.03 11.04
CA PRO A 54 -3.58 -4.36 10.02
C PRO A 54 -3.37 -3.60 8.72
N GLY A 55 -3.67 -4.25 7.62
CA GLY A 55 -3.65 -3.66 6.31
C GLY A 55 -4.38 -4.56 5.32
N LYS A 56 -4.41 -4.12 4.09
CA LYS A 56 -5.08 -4.87 3.03
C LYS A 56 -4.38 -4.60 1.72
N VAL A 57 -4.04 -5.68 1.01
CA VAL A 57 -3.51 -5.59 -0.34
C VAL A 57 -4.66 -5.86 -1.30
N GLN A 58 -4.81 -5.01 -2.30
CA GLN A 58 -5.89 -5.13 -3.26
C GLN A 58 -5.39 -4.84 -4.66
N THR A 59 -5.77 -5.69 -5.59
CA THR A 59 -5.52 -5.45 -7.01
C THR A 59 -6.67 -4.68 -7.61
N ALA A 60 -6.39 -3.97 -8.71
CA ALA A 60 -7.44 -3.30 -9.46
C ALA A 60 -8.33 -4.30 -10.20
N GLY A 61 -7.94 -5.56 -10.23
CA GLY A 61 -8.67 -6.57 -10.98
C GLY A 61 -8.63 -6.30 -12.47
N GLY A 62 -9.70 -6.63 -13.17
CA GLY A 62 -9.78 -6.44 -14.61
C GLY A 62 -10.12 -5.02 -15.05
N ILE A 63 -10.36 -4.13 -14.13
CA ILE A 63 -10.85 -2.79 -14.47
C ILE A 63 -9.84 -2.03 -15.31
N ALA A 64 -8.58 -2.11 -14.96
CA ALA A 64 -7.53 -1.41 -15.69
C ALA A 64 -7.45 -1.89 -17.13
N SER A 65 -7.54 -3.19 -17.35
CA SER A 65 -7.53 -3.73 -18.70
C SER A 65 -8.84 -3.43 -19.43
N GLN A 66 -9.94 -3.36 -18.73
CA GLN A 66 -11.22 -2.97 -19.33
C GLN A 66 -11.20 -1.53 -19.81
N MET A 67 -10.55 -0.65 -19.10
CA MET A 67 -10.43 0.73 -19.53
C MET A 67 -9.67 0.86 -20.83
N SER A 68 -8.68 0.04 -21.04
CA SER A 68 -7.94 0.06 -22.29
C SER A 68 -8.77 -0.44 -23.46
N THR A 69 -9.78 -1.27 -23.22
CA THR A 69 -10.64 -1.77 -24.29
C THR A 69 -11.89 -0.92 -24.50
N ALA A 70 -12.29 -0.14 -23.52
CA ALA A 70 -13.51 0.64 -23.59
C ALA A 70 -13.47 1.67 -24.70
N SER A 71 -12.33 2.21 -25.04
CA SER A 71 -12.19 3.18 -26.11
C SER A 71 -11.78 2.53 -27.43
N GLY A 72 -11.59 1.23 -27.45
CA GLY A 72 -11.22 0.50 -28.64
C GLY A 72 -9.87 0.85 -29.21
N GLU A 73 -9.58 2.10 -29.24
CA GLU A 73 -8.31 2.60 -29.77
C GLU A 73 -7.21 2.65 -28.76
N THR A 74 -7.56 2.63 -27.53
CA THR A 74 -6.57 2.66 -26.49
C THR A 74 -5.80 1.37 -26.40
N THR A 75 -6.22 0.36 -27.09
CA THR A 75 -5.46 -0.88 -27.11
C THR A 75 -4.08 -0.68 -27.69
N ASN A 76 -3.98 0.23 -28.60
CA ASN A 76 -2.68 0.56 -29.13
C ASN A 76 -1.90 1.40 -28.15
N LEU A 77 -2.61 1.96 -27.21
CA LEU A 77 -1.99 2.58 -26.09
C LEU A 77 -1.60 1.54 -25.07
N GLY A 78 -1.43 0.33 -25.50
CA GLY A 78 -0.98 -0.70 -24.60
C GLY A 78 0.23 -0.30 -23.77
N GLY A 79 0.93 0.70 -24.25
CA GLY A 79 1.99 1.28 -23.46
C GLY A 79 1.51 2.08 -22.25
N ILE A 80 0.22 2.38 -22.20
CA ILE A 80 -0.36 3.13 -21.10
C ILE A 80 -1.27 2.22 -20.27
N VAL A 81 -0.88 0.99 -20.13
CA VAL A 81 -1.52 0.15 -19.13
C VAL A 81 -1.23 0.80 -17.78
N PRO A 82 -2.27 1.08 -16.98
CA PRO A 82 -2.03 1.69 -15.68
C PRO A 82 -1.03 0.86 -14.91
N GLU A 83 0.05 1.48 -14.53
CA GLU A 83 1.09 0.81 -13.78
C GLU A 83 0.63 0.44 -12.37
N TRP A 84 -0.49 1.01 -11.98
CA TRP A 84 -1.01 0.87 -10.64
C TRP A 84 -2.13 -0.17 -10.63
N SER A 85 -1.74 -1.41 -10.69
CA SER A 85 -2.68 -2.51 -10.57
C SER A 85 -2.74 -3.06 -9.15
N LEU A 86 -1.91 -2.54 -8.26
CA LEU A 86 -1.79 -3.06 -6.90
C LEU A 86 -1.85 -1.90 -5.91
N TYR A 87 -2.67 -2.06 -4.89
CA TYR A 87 -2.90 -1.04 -3.89
C TYR A 87 -2.70 -1.61 -2.49
N LEU A 88 -2.21 -0.76 -1.62
CA LEU A 88 -2.08 -1.07 -0.19
C LEU A 88 -3.00 -0.14 0.59
N HIS A 89 -3.90 -0.70 1.36
CA HIS A 89 -4.78 0.06 2.23
C HIS A 89 -4.30 -0.10 3.67
N LEU A 90 -4.12 1.01 4.34
CA LEU A 90 -3.71 1.07 5.74
C LEU A 90 -4.70 1.92 6.53
N PRO A 91 -4.78 1.73 7.85
CA PRO A 91 -5.63 2.59 8.67
C PRO A 91 -5.27 4.06 8.51
N VAL A 92 -6.27 4.91 8.60
CA VAL A 92 -6.09 6.34 8.36
C VAL A 92 -5.10 6.98 9.33
N GLY A 93 -4.93 6.40 10.51
CA GLY A 93 -3.98 6.89 11.50
C GLY A 93 -2.52 6.59 11.20
N VAL A 94 -2.25 5.77 10.19
CA VAL A 94 -0.87 5.43 9.81
C VAL A 94 -0.32 6.56 8.96
N THR A 95 0.46 7.43 9.56
CA THR A 95 0.99 8.63 8.92
C THR A 95 2.51 8.58 8.84
N GLY A 96 3.08 9.51 8.10
CA GLY A 96 4.54 9.64 8.01
C GLY A 96 5.22 8.71 7.03
N LEU A 97 4.47 7.92 6.28
CA LEU A 97 5.03 7.06 5.24
C LEU A 97 5.35 7.91 4.01
N ARG A 98 6.33 7.46 3.24
CA ARG A 98 6.84 8.18 2.07
C ARG A 98 7.01 7.24 0.88
N GLU A 99 7.20 7.84 -0.28
CA GLU A 99 7.65 7.10 -1.44
C GLU A 99 8.91 6.32 -1.11
N LYS A 100 9.03 5.14 -1.70
CA LYS A 100 10.17 4.22 -1.53
C LYS A 100 10.18 3.46 -0.19
N ASP A 101 9.29 3.77 0.74
CA ASP A 101 9.08 2.88 1.87
C ASP A 101 8.59 1.53 1.34
N VAL A 102 8.89 0.47 2.05
CA VAL A 102 8.58 -0.89 1.61
C VAL A 102 7.63 -1.55 2.60
N ALA A 103 6.50 -2.01 2.09
CA ALA A 103 5.56 -2.78 2.88
C ALA A 103 5.81 -4.27 2.64
N VAL A 104 5.82 -5.04 3.71
CA VAL A 104 5.97 -6.49 3.66
C VAL A 104 4.69 -7.10 4.21
N VAL A 105 4.12 -8.05 3.47
CA VAL A 105 2.97 -8.80 3.95
C VAL A 105 3.50 -9.87 4.91
N VAL A 106 3.27 -9.67 6.19
CA VAL A 106 3.76 -10.57 7.23
C VAL A 106 2.84 -11.76 7.40
N ALA A 107 1.54 -11.51 7.35
CA ALA A 107 0.53 -12.55 7.48
C ALA A 107 -0.69 -12.20 6.64
N SER A 108 -1.34 -13.21 6.11
CA SER A 108 -2.53 -13.04 5.28
C SER A 108 -3.32 -14.35 5.26
N ALA A 109 -4.63 -14.23 5.07
CA ALA A 109 -5.46 -15.42 4.82
C ALA A 109 -5.12 -16.05 3.47
N ASP A 110 -4.54 -15.27 2.55
CA ASP A 110 -4.06 -15.78 1.27
C ASP A 110 -2.55 -16.05 1.39
N PRO A 111 -2.13 -17.31 1.43
CA PRO A 111 -0.71 -17.63 1.59
C PRO A 111 0.16 -17.10 0.44
N ASP A 112 -0.41 -16.85 -0.72
CA ASP A 112 0.36 -16.32 -1.85
C ASP A 112 0.77 -14.86 -1.64
N LEU A 113 0.12 -14.15 -0.74
CA LEU A 113 0.47 -12.76 -0.44
C LEU A 113 1.60 -12.67 0.59
N VAL A 114 1.77 -13.69 1.42
CA VAL A 114 2.75 -13.63 2.52
C VAL A 114 4.16 -13.54 1.97
N GLY A 115 4.92 -12.60 2.50
CA GLY A 115 6.31 -12.39 2.10
C GLY A 115 6.51 -11.47 0.91
N ARG A 116 5.44 -10.97 0.32
CA ARG A 116 5.58 -10.02 -0.78
C ARG A 116 6.08 -8.67 -0.26
N HIS A 117 6.97 -8.07 -1.03
CA HIS A 117 7.52 -6.75 -0.75
C HIS A 117 6.92 -5.75 -1.74
N LEU A 118 6.32 -4.71 -1.21
CA LEU A 118 5.59 -3.72 -2.00
C LEU A 118 6.18 -2.35 -1.72
N ARG A 119 6.78 -1.75 -2.76
CA ARG A 119 7.33 -0.40 -2.62
C ARG A 119 6.23 0.62 -2.77
N LEU A 120 6.13 1.55 -1.83
CA LEU A 120 5.17 2.64 -1.89
C LEU A 120 5.60 3.63 -2.96
N VAL A 121 4.69 3.96 -3.86
CA VAL A 121 4.97 4.87 -4.96
C VAL A 121 4.36 6.23 -4.71
N ASN A 122 3.04 6.27 -4.52
CA ASN A 122 2.34 7.52 -4.15
C ASN A 122 0.99 7.17 -3.54
N MET A 123 0.34 8.17 -2.97
CA MET A 123 -1.02 8.00 -2.48
C MET A 123 -2.01 7.97 -3.65
N GLN A 124 -2.91 7.02 -3.62
CA GLN A 124 -3.96 6.92 -4.62
C GLN A 124 -4.90 8.12 -4.55
N SER A 125 -5.22 8.55 -3.34
CA SER A 125 -5.97 9.78 -3.14
C SER A 125 -5.69 10.31 -1.75
N GLU A 126 -5.55 11.63 -1.67
CA GLU A 126 -5.40 12.33 -0.40
C GLU A 126 -6.63 13.18 -0.18
N LYS A 127 -7.24 13.04 0.98
CA LYS A 127 -8.44 13.83 1.30
C LYS A 127 -8.64 13.87 2.80
N THR A 128 -9.28 14.93 3.25
CA THR A 128 -9.50 15.19 4.67
C THR A 128 -10.33 14.08 5.32
N TYR A 129 -11.38 13.64 4.64
CA TYR A 129 -12.30 12.65 5.19
C TYR A 129 -12.08 11.26 4.58
N ALA A 130 -10.84 10.80 4.63
CA ALA A 130 -10.51 9.48 4.13
C ALA A 130 -10.93 8.40 5.13
N THR A 131 -11.38 7.26 4.65
CA THR A 131 -11.68 6.08 5.47
C THR A 131 -10.47 5.20 5.66
N ALA A 132 -9.50 5.31 4.76
CA ALA A 132 -8.25 4.57 4.81
C ALA A 132 -7.20 5.34 4.03
N ARG A 133 -5.93 5.01 4.27
CA ARG A 133 -4.85 5.52 3.43
C ARG A 133 -4.56 4.49 2.36
N ARG A 134 -4.71 4.88 1.12
CA ARG A 134 -4.55 4.01 -0.03
C ARG A 134 -3.30 4.40 -0.79
N TRP A 135 -2.37 3.49 -0.86
CA TRP A 135 -1.10 3.69 -1.56
C TRP A 135 -1.08 2.90 -2.85
N ASN A 136 -0.65 3.55 -3.92
CA ASN A 136 -0.22 2.82 -5.11
C ASN A 136 1.12 2.19 -4.79
N VAL A 137 1.26 0.91 -5.05
CA VAL A 137 2.47 0.18 -4.72
C VAL A 137 2.95 -0.62 -5.93
N GLN A 138 4.23 -0.93 -5.92
CA GLN A 138 4.88 -1.72 -6.95
C GLN A 138 5.55 -2.91 -6.28
N GLU A 139 5.28 -4.11 -6.77
CA GLU A 139 5.90 -5.27 -6.20
C GLU A 139 7.39 -5.32 -6.53
N ILE A 140 8.19 -5.58 -5.51
CA ILE A 140 9.62 -5.77 -5.68
C ILE A 140 9.85 -7.27 -5.82
N PRO A 141 10.46 -7.73 -6.94
CA PRO A 141 10.75 -9.14 -7.09
C PRO A 141 11.67 -9.63 -5.99
N LYS A 142 11.43 -10.85 -5.55
CA LYS A 142 12.35 -11.50 -4.63
C LYS A 142 13.63 -11.85 -5.38
N GLU A 143 14.74 -11.51 -4.80
CA GLU A 143 16.02 -12.00 -5.29
C GLU A 143 16.15 -13.46 -4.88
N GLU A 144 16.40 -14.30 -5.85
CA GLU A 144 16.67 -15.71 -5.60
C GLU A 144 18.14 -15.93 -5.25
#